data_2af68a433437c7e87aef512ea2d537e1
#
_entry.id   2af68a433437c7e87aef512ea2d537e1
#
_cell.length_a   1.000
_cell.length_b   1.000
_cell.length_c   1.000
_cell.angle_alpha   90.00
_cell.angle_beta   90.00
_cell.angle_gamma   90.00
#
_symmetry.space_group_name_H-M   'P 1'
#
loop_
_entity.id
_entity.type
_entity.pdbx_description
1 polymer ?
#
loop_
_entity_poly.entity_id
_entity_poly.type
_entity_poly.pdbx_seq_one_letter_code
_entity_poly.pdbx_strand_id
1 'polypeptide(L)'
;MIADDRARLTTRAASLSIATAIFLLLLKLQATRATGSVAMLGSLADTGLDLIASIVTLLGVRWAAIPADADHRFGHGKAEALAALVQVILITISALAISWRALIQLQSGQRTEGLAMGVGVSIAAIVATLGLLAYQRHVIRKTRSLAIRTDHVHYQSDLLLNVSVIAALVLDQLLGWRLADPLFGFGIAAWLLYGAWRATSHSIDQLMDREWPEDERDAFLAAAREYPELAGLHDFRTRSSGTHRFAQFHVWVPADWTVRHAHDRMDAVELALQKRFPGTEIIIHLDPEGHIDRETILPSSLTESST
;
A
#
# COMPACT_ATOMS: atom_id res chain seq x y z
N MET A 1 17.24 5.27 2.20
CA MET A 1 17.15 4.06 3.07
C MET A 1 17.67 2.90 2.25
N ILE A 2 18.57 2.10 2.78
CA ILE A 2 19.14 0.94 2.08
C ILE A 2 18.02 -0.09 1.89
N ALA A 3 18.00 -0.80 0.74
CA ALA A 3 16.94 -1.77 0.41
C ALA A 3 16.75 -2.85 1.50
N ASP A 4 17.86 -3.31 2.12
CA ASP A 4 17.85 -4.28 3.22
C ASP A 4 17.14 -3.74 4.48
N ASP A 5 17.33 -2.46 4.83
CA ASP A 5 16.63 -1.85 5.97
C ASP A 5 15.13 -1.75 5.73
N ARG A 6 14.71 -1.46 4.49
CA ARG A 6 13.30 -1.45 4.11
C ARG A 6 12.68 -2.83 4.25
N ALA A 7 13.32 -3.85 3.67
CA ALA A 7 12.87 -5.23 3.73
C ALA A 7 12.73 -5.74 5.17
N ARG A 8 13.69 -5.41 6.04
CA ARG A 8 13.63 -5.74 7.47
C ARG A 8 12.46 -5.06 8.18
N LEU A 9 12.22 -3.77 7.92
CA LEU A 9 11.14 -3.03 8.56
C LEU A 9 9.77 -3.54 8.12
N THR A 10 9.55 -3.76 6.82
CA THR A 10 8.29 -4.27 6.28
C THR A 10 8.01 -5.69 6.75
N THR A 11 9.01 -6.58 6.72
CA THR A 11 8.88 -7.95 7.23
C THR A 11 8.57 -7.98 8.72
N ARG A 12 9.21 -7.13 9.54
CA ARG A 12 8.90 -7.02 10.97
C ARG A 12 7.48 -6.52 11.22
N ALA A 13 7.01 -5.53 10.46
CA ALA A 13 5.66 -5.04 10.57
C ALA A 13 4.63 -6.13 10.24
N ALA A 14 4.80 -6.83 9.12
CA ALA A 14 3.93 -7.94 8.72
C ALA A 14 3.98 -9.12 9.72
N SER A 15 5.16 -9.44 10.27
CA SER A 15 5.28 -10.47 11.32
C SER A 15 4.58 -10.06 12.62
N LEU A 16 4.61 -8.77 12.97
CA LEU A 16 3.88 -8.26 14.14
C LEU A 16 2.37 -8.30 13.90
N SER A 17 1.88 -8.04 12.67
CA SER A 17 0.48 -8.23 12.29
C SER A 17 0.03 -9.69 12.53
N ILE A 18 0.81 -10.66 12.06
CA ILE A 18 0.53 -12.09 12.29
C ILE A 18 0.51 -12.42 13.78
N ALA A 19 1.50 -11.94 14.55
CA ALA A 19 1.56 -12.18 15.99
C ALA A 19 0.33 -11.60 16.70
N THR A 20 -0.10 -10.41 16.31
CA THR A 20 -1.31 -9.77 16.83
C THR A 20 -2.56 -10.56 16.45
N ALA A 21 -2.70 -11.00 15.19
CA ALA A 21 -3.82 -11.82 14.74
C ALA A 21 -3.91 -13.14 15.51
N ILE A 22 -2.79 -13.84 15.71
CA ILE A 22 -2.72 -15.08 16.49
C ILE A 22 -3.13 -14.80 17.95
N PHE A 23 -2.59 -13.75 18.57
CA PHE A 23 -2.95 -13.36 19.92
C PHE A 23 -4.46 -13.12 20.06
N LEU A 24 -5.05 -12.35 19.16
CA LEU A 24 -6.50 -12.07 19.17
C LEU A 24 -7.32 -13.32 18.88
N LEU A 25 -6.87 -14.20 17.98
CA LEU A 25 -7.52 -15.47 17.67
C LEU A 25 -7.58 -16.38 18.92
N LEU A 26 -6.48 -16.51 19.63
CA LEU A 26 -6.40 -17.32 20.87
C LEU A 26 -7.27 -16.72 21.98
N LEU A 27 -7.25 -15.40 22.13
CA LEU A 27 -8.09 -14.69 23.11
C LEU A 27 -9.58 -14.92 22.83
N LYS A 28 -10.02 -14.74 21.57
CA LYS A 28 -11.40 -14.95 21.15
C LYS A 28 -11.81 -16.43 21.22
N LEU A 29 -10.91 -17.37 20.94
CA LEU A 29 -11.16 -18.79 21.06
C LEU A 29 -11.44 -19.19 22.54
N GLN A 30 -10.65 -18.65 23.47
CA GLN A 30 -10.88 -18.87 24.90
C GLN A 30 -12.23 -18.30 25.36
N ALA A 31 -12.54 -17.07 24.92
CA ALA A 31 -13.82 -16.43 25.23
C ALA A 31 -15.01 -17.22 24.65
N THR A 32 -14.90 -17.69 23.40
CA THR A 32 -15.94 -18.52 22.77
C THR A 32 -16.18 -19.82 23.52
N ARG A 33 -15.10 -20.53 23.95
CA ARG A 33 -15.22 -21.76 24.75
C ARG A 33 -15.85 -21.52 26.11
N ALA A 34 -15.54 -20.38 26.75
CA ALA A 34 -16.06 -20.05 28.06
C ALA A 34 -17.53 -19.61 28.03
N THR A 35 -17.98 -18.98 26.94
CA THR A 35 -19.34 -18.41 26.82
C THR A 35 -20.31 -19.27 26.04
N GLY A 36 -19.82 -20.10 25.10
CA GLY A 36 -20.65 -20.81 24.13
C GLY A 36 -21.40 -19.88 23.16
N SER A 37 -21.04 -18.60 23.10
CA SER A 37 -21.75 -17.55 22.34
C SER A 37 -21.52 -17.70 20.82
N VAL A 38 -22.61 -17.73 20.06
CA VAL A 38 -22.59 -17.75 18.58
C VAL A 38 -22.00 -16.44 18.02
N ALA A 39 -22.25 -15.32 18.70
CA ALA A 39 -21.66 -14.03 18.32
C ALA A 39 -20.12 -14.06 18.42
N MET A 40 -19.59 -14.70 19.47
CA MET A 40 -18.14 -14.89 19.63
C MET A 40 -17.55 -15.82 18.55
N LEU A 41 -18.28 -16.85 18.08
CA LEU A 41 -17.88 -17.68 16.95
C LEU A 41 -17.77 -16.84 15.66
N GLY A 42 -18.72 -15.95 15.40
CA GLY A 42 -18.64 -15.03 14.27
C GLY A 42 -17.39 -14.12 14.33
N SER A 43 -17.13 -13.54 15.52
CA SER A 43 -15.93 -12.71 15.74
C SER A 43 -14.62 -13.51 15.63
N LEU A 44 -14.62 -14.78 16.00
CA LEU A 44 -13.48 -15.69 15.83
C LEU A 44 -13.20 -15.98 14.34
N ALA A 45 -14.26 -16.20 13.54
CA ALA A 45 -14.13 -16.41 12.10
C ALA A 45 -13.56 -15.16 11.40
N ASP A 46 -14.03 -13.96 11.78
CA ASP A 46 -13.49 -12.69 11.25
C ASP A 46 -11.98 -12.59 11.56
N THR A 47 -11.55 -12.87 12.80
CA THR A 47 -10.11 -12.85 13.14
C THR A 47 -9.31 -13.95 12.43
N GLY A 48 -9.94 -15.04 12.01
CA GLY A 48 -9.31 -16.01 11.11
C GLY A 48 -9.00 -15.42 9.73
N LEU A 49 -9.90 -14.62 9.18
CA LEU A 49 -9.66 -13.88 7.93
C LEU A 49 -8.56 -12.82 8.09
N ASP A 50 -8.48 -12.15 9.25
CA ASP A 50 -7.41 -11.18 9.57
C ASP A 50 -6.05 -11.85 9.56
N LEU A 51 -5.95 -13.07 10.10
CA LEU A 51 -4.73 -13.86 10.05
C LEU A 51 -4.32 -14.21 8.62
N ILE A 52 -5.28 -14.59 7.76
CA ILE A 52 -5.01 -14.86 6.34
C ILE A 52 -4.51 -13.60 5.66
N ALA A 53 -5.16 -12.44 5.88
CA ALA A 53 -4.72 -11.15 5.33
C ALA A 53 -3.30 -10.80 5.75
N SER A 54 -2.96 -10.99 7.02
CA SER A 54 -1.60 -10.74 7.55
C SER A 54 -0.54 -11.68 6.95
N ILE A 55 -0.90 -12.95 6.69
CA ILE A 55 -0.02 -13.89 6.00
C ILE A 55 0.23 -13.44 4.55
N VAL A 56 -0.80 -13.00 3.83
CA VAL A 56 -0.68 -12.45 2.47
C VAL A 56 0.26 -11.24 2.47
N THR A 57 0.11 -10.34 3.45
CA THR A 57 1.04 -9.20 3.61
C THR A 57 2.47 -9.66 3.79
N LEU A 58 2.71 -10.63 4.68
CA LEU A 58 4.06 -11.13 4.94
C LEU A 58 4.68 -11.77 3.71
N LEU A 59 3.92 -12.57 2.97
CA LEU A 59 4.37 -13.18 1.72
C LEU A 59 4.69 -12.12 0.67
N GLY A 60 3.82 -11.12 0.52
CA GLY A 60 4.00 -10.02 -0.43
C GLY A 60 5.27 -9.21 -0.16
N VAL A 61 5.49 -8.77 1.10
CA VAL A 61 6.68 -7.98 1.42
C VAL A 61 7.97 -8.80 1.36
N ARG A 62 7.92 -10.10 1.68
CA ARG A 62 9.08 -10.99 1.53
C ARG A 62 9.42 -11.24 0.08
N TRP A 63 8.42 -11.50 -0.75
CA TRP A 63 8.62 -11.69 -2.19
C TRP A 63 9.14 -10.42 -2.83
N ALA A 64 8.57 -9.26 -2.50
CA ALA A 64 9.05 -7.97 -3.00
C ALA A 64 10.50 -7.63 -2.60
N ALA A 65 11.00 -8.24 -1.52
CA ALA A 65 12.37 -8.04 -1.05
C ALA A 65 13.41 -8.91 -1.78
N ILE A 66 12.98 -9.87 -2.62
CA ILE A 66 13.88 -10.68 -3.44
C ILE A 66 14.51 -9.79 -4.52
N PRO A 67 15.85 -9.79 -4.66
CA PRO A 67 16.53 -9.05 -5.71
C PRO A 67 16.11 -9.51 -7.12
N ALA A 68 16.49 -8.75 -8.13
CA ALA A 68 16.35 -9.15 -9.52
C ALA A 68 17.08 -10.49 -9.79
N ASP A 69 16.45 -11.36 -10.54
CA ASP A 69 16.94 -12.68 -10.94
C ASP A 69 16.85 -12.87 -12.48
N ALA A 70 17.09 -14.10 -12.95
CA ALA A 70 17.07 -14.40 -14.39
C ALA A 70 15.68 -14.20 -15.04
N ASP A 71 14.61 -14.48 -14.28
CA ASP A 71 13.23 -14.42 -14.77
C ASP A 71 12.59 -13.04 -14.52
N HIS A 72 13.01 -12.35 -13.46
CA HIS A 72 12.47 -11.04 -13.05
C HIS A 72 13.58 -9.99 -12.98
N ARG A 73 14.06 -9.57 -14.16
CA ARG A 73 15.21 -8.65 -14.34
C ARG A 73 15.00 -7.27 -13.68
N PHE A 74 13.78 -6.82 -13.50
CA PHE A 74 13.41 -5.56 -12.84
C PHE A 74 13.09 -5.75 -11.34
N GLY A 75 13.42 -6.93 -10.77
CA GLY A 75 13.15 -7.29 -9.38
C GLY A 75 11.68 -7.66 -9.13
N HIS A 76 11.40 -8.01 -7.87
CA HIS A 76 10.10 -8.50 -7.44
C HIS A 76 9.24 -7.44 -6.74
N GLY A 77 9.62 -6.16 -6.81
CA GLY A 77 8.99 -5.07 -6.05
C GLY A 77 7.48 -4.93 -6.24
N LYS A 78 6.96 -5.33 -7.42
CA LYS A 78 5.51 -5.32 -7.72
C LYS A 78 4.70 -6.37 -6.93
N ALA A 79 5.35 -7.33 -6.25
CA ALA A 79 4.68 -8.30 -5.39
C ALA A 79 3.92 -7.64 -4.23
N GLU A 80 4.35 -6.46 -3.75
CA GLU A 80 3.57 -5.69 -2.76
C GLU A 80 2.21 -5.25 -3.31
N ALA A 81 2.16 -4.82 -4.58
CA ALA A 81 0.90 -4.42 -5.21
C ALA A 81 -0.04 -5.60 -5.41
N LEU A 82 0.50 -6.78 -5.78
CA LEU A 82 -0.30 -8.01 -5.87
C LEU A 82 -0.86 -8.41 -4.50
N ALA A 83 -0.05 -8.39 -3.45
CA ALA A 83 -0.51 -8.67 -2.09
C ALA A 83 -1.59 -7.66 -1.64
N ALA A 84 -1.42 -6.38 -1.95
CA ALA A 84 -2.41 -5.35 -1.65
C ALA A 84 -3.75 -5.60 -2.37
N LEU A 85 -3.74 -6.06 -3.63
CA LEU A 85 -4.96 -6.42 -4.35
C LEU A 85 -5.68 -7.62 -3.71
N VAL A 86 -4.96 -8.65 -3.28
CA VAL A 86 -5.56 -9.77 -2.54
C VAL A 86 -6.20 -9.28 -1.25
N GLN A 87 -5.53 -8.40 -0.51
CA GLN A 87 -6.09 -7.79 0.71
C GLN A 87 -7.34 -6.95 0.43
N VAL A 88 -7.38 -6.20 -0.68
CA VAL A 88 -8.56 -5.44 -1.10
C VAL A 88 -9.79 -6.35 -1.26
N ILE A 89 -9.60 -7.55 -1.82
CA ILE A 89 -10.69 -8.53 -1.94
C ILE A 89 -11.19 -8.92 -0.54
N LEU A 90 -10.29 -9.24 0.39
CA LEU A 90 -10.64 -9.61 1.76
C LEU A 90 -11.35 -8.46 2.49
N ILE A 91 -10.84 -7.23 2.38
CA ILE A 91 -11.45 -6.02 2.95
C ILE A 91 -12.87 -5.80 2.38
N THR A 92 -13.04 -6.00 1.08
CA THR A 92 -14.35 -5.85 0.41
C THR A 92 -15.34 -6.89 0.92
N ILE A 93 -14.93 -8.16 1.07
CA ILE A 93 -15.75 -9.22 1.65
C ILE A 93 -16.16 -8.86 3.08
N SER A 94 -15.22 -8.40 3.91
CA SER A 94 -15.49 -7.96 5.29
C SER A 94 -16.47 -6.79 5.33
N ALA A 95 -16.30 -5.77 4.48
CA ALA A 95 -17.21 -4.63 4.41
C ALA A 95 -18.64 -5.04 4.01
N LEU A 96 -18.78 -5.96 3.05
CA LEU A 96 -20.08 -6.51 2.67
C LEU A 96 -20.72 -7.33 3.80
N ALA A 97 -19.94 -8.13 4.51
CA ALA A 97 -20.42 -8.90 5.66
C ALA A 97 -20.88 -8.00 6.81
N ILE A 98 -20.13 -6.91 7.11
CA ILE A 98 -20.51 -5.90 8.11
C ILE A 98 -21.81 -5.22 7.70
N SER A 99 -21.93 -4.79 6.43
CA SER A 99 -23.15 -4.16 5.90
C SER A 99 -24.35 -5.11 6.01
N TRP A 100 -24.16 -6.37 5.70
CA TRP A 100 -25.22 -7.39 5.79
C TRP A 100 -25.67 -7.62 7.22
N ARG A 101 -24.74 -7.74 8.17
CA ARG A 101 -25.05 -7.85 9.61
C ARG A 101 -25.81 -6.61 10.12
N ALA A 102 -25.36 -5.42 9.74
CA ALA A 102 -26.02 -4.16 10.10
C ALA A 102 -27.45 -4.09 9.56
N LEU A 103 -27.69 -4.59 8.33
CA LEU A 103 -29.01 -4.65 7.73
C LEU A 103 -29.94 -5.62 8.48
N ILE A 104 -29.48 -6.83 8.80
CA ILE A 104 -30.25 -7.82 9.56
C ILE A 104 -30.61 -7.24 10.95
N GLN A 105 -29.66 -6.63 11.63
CA GLN A 105 -29.88 -6.03 12.94
C GLN A 105 -30.90 -4.90 12.90
N LEU A 106 -30.86 -4.06 11.85
CA LEU A 106 -31.82 -2.98 11.63
C LEU A 106 -33.25 -3.54 11.44
N GLN A 107 -33.38 -4.66 10.72
CA GLN A 107 -34.69 -5.29 10.46
C GLN A 107 -35.22 -6.08 11.66
N SER A 108 -34.35 -6.79 12.38
CA SER A 108 -34.76 -7.67 13.49
C SER A 108 -34.98 -6.91 14.80
N GLY A 109 -34.43 -5.70 14.97
CA GLY A 109 -34.48 -4.95 16.22
C GLY A 109 -33.78 -5.66 17.39
N GLN A 110 -32.98 -6.68 17.12
CA GLN A 110 -32.32 -7.46 18.18
C GLN A 110 -31.29 -6.59 18.92
N ARG A 111 -31.26 -6.79 20.25
CA ARG A 111 -30.23 -6.16 21.09
C ARG A 111 -28.94 -6.93 21.02
N THR A 112 -27.84 -6.20 21.10
CA THR A 112 -26.50 -6.80 21.23
C THR A 112 -26.38 -7.42 22.63
N GLU A 113 -26.41 -8.76 22.71
CA GLU A 113 -26.31 -9.51 23.98
C GLU A 113 -24.84 -9.93 24.23
N GLY A 114 -24.43 -10.01 25.49
CA GLY A 114 -23.12 -10.54 25.91
C GLY A 114 -22.11 -9.52 26.47
N LEU A 115 -22.60 -8.58 27.29
CA LEU A 115 -21.87 -7.36 27.68
C LEU A 115 -20.55 -7.53 28.43
N ALA A 116 -20.44 -8.37 29.45
CA ALA A 116 -19.28 -8.29 30.35
C ALA A 116 -18.00 -8.91 29.81
N MET A 117 -18.09 -10.10 29.20
CA MET A 117 -16.90 -10.80 28.67
C MET A 117 -16.50 -10.27 27.30
N GLY A 118 -17.47 -9.85 26.47
CA GLY A 118 -17.23 -9.20 25.20
C GLY A 118 -16.45 -7.87 25.34
N VAL A 119 -16.77 -7.07 26.36
CA VAL A 119 -16.07 -5.80 26.64
C VAL A 119 -14.59 -6.05 27.00
N GLY A 120 -14.29 -7.06 27.84
CA GLY A 120 -12.91 -7.37 28.20
C GLY A 120 -12.07 -7.79 26.99
N VAL A 121 -12.62 -8.63 26.12
CA VAL A 121 -11.97 -9.03 24.86
C VAL A 121 -11.78 -7.84 23.91
N SER A 122 -12.79 -6.98 23.80
CA SER A 122 -12.71 -5.77 22.97
C SER A 122 -11.65 -4.78 23.47
N ILE A 123 -11.52 -4.57 24.77
CA ILE A 123 -10.48 -3.71 25.35
C ILE A 123 -9.10 -4.28 25.04
N ALA A 124 -8.88 -5.58 25.25
CA ALA A 124 -7.60 -6.23 24.93
C ALA A 124 -7.28 -6.14 23.43
N ALA A 125 -8.28 -6.33 22.58
CA ALA A 125 -8.15 -6.16 21.13
C ALA A 125 -7.78 -4.72 20.75
N ILE A 126 -8.46 -3.71 21.32
CA ILE A 126 -8.17 -2.28 21.10
C ILE A 126 -6.72 -1.97 21.47
N VAL A 127 -6.25 -2.39 22.64
CA VAL A 127 -4.88 -2.11 23.10
C VAL A 127 -3.84 -2.76 22.19
N ALA A 128 -4.03 -4.03 21.84
CA ALA A 128 -3.11 -4.76 20.95
C ALA A 128 -3.09 -4.12 19.55
N THR A 129 -4.24 -3.79 18.99
CA THR A 129 -4.37 -3.18 17.66
C THR A 129 -3.80 -1.77 17.63
N LEU A 130 -3.99 -0.94 18.67
CA LEU A 130 -3.37 0.39 18.76
C LEU A 130 -1.83 0.31 18.73
N GLY A 131 -1.23 -0.65 19.46
CA GLY A 131 0.21 -0.88 19.43
C GLY A 131 0.70 -1.27 18.02
N LEU A 132 0.00 -2.17 17.35
CA LEU A 132 0.28 -2.57 15.99
C LEU A 132 0.18 -1.38 15.01
N LEU A 133 -0.92 -0.63 15.05
CA LEU A 133 -1.16 0.52 14.18
C LEU A 133 -0.11 1.62 14.35
N ALA A 134 0.32 1.89 15.58
CA ALA A 134 1.38 2.86 15.85
C ALA A 134 2.70 2.43 15.19
N TYR A 135 3.06 1.14 15.29
CA TYR A 135 4.26 0.61 14.65
C TYR A 135 4.15 0.59 13.12
N GLN A 136 3.03 0.11 12.57
CA GLN A 136 2.78 0.12 11.13
C GLN A 136 2.86 1.54 10.56
N ARG A 137 2.25 2.54 11.23
CA ARG A 137 2.34 3.96 10.80
C ARG A 137 3.79 4.46 10.72
N HIS A 138 4.63 4.06 11.69
CA HIS A 138 6.06 4.38 11.64
C HIS A 138 6.75 3.74 10.44
N VAL A 139 6.47 2.45 10.17
CA VAL A 139 7.04 1.72 9.04
C VAL A 139 6.56 2.30 7.70
N ILE A 140 5.26 2.58 7.55
CA ILE A 140 4.68 3.17 6.33
C ILE A 140 5.35 4.51 5.98
N ARG A 141 5.58 5.38 6.98
CA ARG A 141 6.25 6.67 6.77
C ARG A 141 7.67 6.52 6.25
N LYS A 142 8.37 5.45 6.65
CA LYS A 142 9.76 5.20 6.25
C LYS A 142 9.86 4.44 4.93
N THR A 143 8.96 3.50 4.68
CA THR A 143 9.09 2.53 3.59
C THR A 143 8.16 2.80 2.41
N ARG A 144 7.08 3.57 2.63
CA ARG A 144 5.99 3.77 1.66
C ARG A 144 5.40 2.44 1.14
N SER A 145 5.57 1.33 1.89
CA SER A 145 5.08 0.00 1.50
C SER A 145 3.57 -0.02 1.31
N LEU A 146 3.13 -0.44 0.13
CA LEU A 146 1.72 -0.52 -0.22
C LEU A 146 1.02 -1.66 0.54
N ALA A 147 1.68 -2.82 0.65
CA ALA A 147 1.15 -3.97 1.39
C ALA A 147 0.91 -3.64 2.86
N ILE A 148 1.90 -3.02 3.55
CA ILE A 148 1.73 -2.59 4.95
C ILE A 148 0.67 -1.51 5.09
N ARG A 149 0.53 -0.60 4.12
CA ARG A 149 -0.50 0.43 4.13
C ARG A 149 -1.91 -0.17 4.02
N THR A 150 -2.10 -1.18 3.17
CA THR A 150 -3.39 -1.86 3.02
C THR A 150 -3.73 -2.68 4.25
N ASP A 151 -2.76 -3.40 4.82
CA ASP A 151 -2.89 -4.11 6.10
C ASP A 151 -3.26 -3.15 7.26
N HIS A 152 -2.66 -1.95 7.27
CA HIS A 152 -2.97 -0.90 8.24
C HIS A 152 -4.45 -0.43 8.16
N VAL A 153 -4.99 -0.25 6.96
CA VAL A 153 -6.41 0.09 6.75
C VAL A 153 -7.31 -1.02 7.28
N HIS A 154 -6.95 -2.27 7.07
CA HIS A 154 -7.68 -3.43 7.61
C HIS A 154 -7.74 -3.39 9.13
N TYR A 155 -6.58 -3.31 9.83
CA TYR A 155 -6.56 -3.22 11.29
C TYR A 155 -7.18 -1.94 11.88
N GLN A 156 -7.21 -0.84 11.13
CA GLN A 156 -7.98 0.34 11.53
C GLN A 156 -9.48 0.06 11.58
N SER A 157 -10.01 -0.75 10.65
CA SER A 157 -11.42 -1.14 10.68
C SER A 157 -11.76 -1.99 11.89
N ASP A 158 -10.87 -2.92 12.25
CA ASP A 158 -11.08 -3.78 13.43
C ASP A 158 -11.08 -2.95 14.72
N LEU A 159 -10.18 -1.96 14.79
CA LEU A 159 -10.19 -0.98 15.89
C LEU A 159 -11.51 -0.22 15.95
N LEU A 160 -11.97 0.33 14.81
CA LEU A 160 -13.22 1.09 14.73
C LEU A 160 -14.41 0.21 15.07
N LEU A 161 -14.47 -1.05 14.62
CA LEU A 161 -15.51 -2.00 14.98
C LEU A 161 -15.55 -2.26 16.49
N ASN A 162 -14.40 -2.54 17.11
CA ASN A 162 -14.35 -2.76 18.55
C ASN A 162 -14.76 -1.51 19.36
N VAL A 163 -14.35 -0.32 18.94
CA VAL A 163 -14.75 0.96 19.55
C VAL A 163 -16.24 1.22 19.34
N SER A 164 -16.78 0.96 18.14
CA SER A 164 -18.19 1.19 17.81
C SER A 164 -19.12 0.29 18.62
N VAL A 165 -18.74 -0.97 18.88
CA VAL A 165 -19.51 -1.87 19.75
C VAL A 165 -19.63 -1.29 21.14
N ILE A 166 -18.54 -0.81 21.74
CA ILE A 166 -18.57 -0.18 23.07
C ILE A 166 -19.41 1.09 23.03
N ALA A 167 -19.23 1.94 22.01
CA ALA A 167 -19.98 3.18 21.87
C ALA A 167 -21.49 2.93 21.69
N ALA A 168 -21.86 1.94 20.86
CA ALA A 168 -23.24 1.56 20.61
C ALA A 168 -23.92 1.05 21.89
N LEU A 169 -23.22 0.24 22.70
CA LEU A 169 -23.72 -0.25 23.99
C LEU A 169 -23.97 0.90 24.97
N VAL A 170 -23.04 1.86 25.06
CA VAL A 170 -23.19 3.05 25.93
C VAL A 170 -24.37 3.89 25.45
N LEU A 171 -24.53 4.11 24.14
CA LEU A 171 -25.64 4.89 23.60
C LEU A 171 -26.99 4.21 23.77
N ASP A 172 -27.08 2.87 23.63
CA ASP A 172 -28.31 2.13 23.87
C ASP A 172 -28.70 2.19 25.36
N GLN A 173 -27.74 2.04 26.29
CA GLN A 173 -28.00 2.06 27.72
C GLN A 173 -28.37 3.45 28.26
N LEU A 174 -27.67 4.51 27.83
CA LEU A 174 -27.86 5.87 28.36
C LEU A 174 -28.96 6.64 27.63
N LEU A 175 -29.11 6.44 26.32
CA LEU A 175 -30.00 7.22 25.45
C LEU A 175 -31.12 6.37 24.83
N GLY A 176 -31.12 5.05 25.01
CA GLY A 176 -32.06 4.14 24.34
C GLY A 176 -31.92 4.10 22.82
N TRP A 177 -30.77 4.54 22.31
CA TRP A 177 -30.57 4.70 20.87
C TRP A 177 -30.11 3.37 20.20
N ARG A 178 -31.10 2.52 19.90
CA ARG A 178 -30.89 1.18 19.33
C ARG A 178 -30.31 1.17 17.92
N LEU A 179 -30.41 2.28 17.18
CA LEU A 179 -29.91 2.40 15.83
C LEU A 179 -28.41 2.69 15.76
N ALA A 180 -27.73 2.95 16.88
CA ALA A 180 -26.32 3.33 16.92
C ALA A 180 -25.44 2.23 16.31
N ASP A 181 -25.62 0.97 16.70
CA ASP A 181 -24.80 -0.16 16.24
C ASP A 181 -24.89 -0.39 14.72
N PRO A 182 -26.08 -0.56 14.11
CA PRO A 182 -26.17 -0.71 12.66
C PRO A 182 -25.68 0.53 11.88
N LEU A 183 -25.87 1.75 12.41
CA LEU A 183 -25.36 2.96 11.77
C LEU A 183 -23.83 3.03 11.79
N PHE A 184 -23.20 2.66 12.90
CA PHE A 184 -21.75 2.54 12.96
C PHE A 184 -21.26 1.46 12.00
N GLY A 185 -21.93 0.30 11.92
CA GLY A 185 -21.61 -0.77 10.99
C GLY A 185 -21.61 -0.28 9.52
N PHE A 186 -22.65 0.43 9.09
CA PHE A 186 -22.71 1.01 7.75
C PHE A 186 -21.63 2.07 7.50
N GLY A 187 -21.37 2.94 8.49
CA GLY A 187 -20.31 3.96 8.40
C GLY A 187 -18.92 3.34 8.22
N ILE A 188 -18.61 2.29 9.00
CA ILE A 188 -17.34 1.57 8.92
C ILE A 188 -17.23 0.82 7.59
N ALA A 189 -18.29 0.16 7.13
CA ALA A 189 -18.30 -0.54 5.84
C ALA A 189 -18.07 0.42 4.67
N ALA A 190 -18.72 1.60 4.68
CA ALA A 190 -18.51 2.63 3.66
C ALA A 190 -17.05 3.15 3.66
N TRP A 191 -16.48 3.37 4.84
CA TRP A 191 -15.09 3.78 4.99
C TRP A 191 -14.11 2.70 4.48
N LEU A 192 -14.37 1.41 4.78
CA LEU A 192 -13.60 0.28 4.28
C LEU A 192 -13.63 0.19 2.74
N LEU A 193 -14.82 0.31 2.14
CA LEU A 193 -14.98 0.29 0.68
C LEU A 193 -14.23 1.44 0.01
N TYR A 194 -14.25 2.63 0.63
CA TYR A 194 -13.44 3.76 0.17
C TYR A 194 -11.94 3.48 0.27
N GLY A 195 -11.49 2.88 1.38
CA GLY A 195 -10.10 2.44 1.55
C GLY A 195 -9.68 1.38 0.54
N ALA A 196 -10.54 0.39 0.29
CA ALA A 196 -10.36 -0.65 -0.72
C ALA A 196 -10.23 -0.05 -2.13
N TRP A 197 -11.12 0.87 -2.50
CA TRP A 197 -11.04 1.61 -3.76
C TRP A 197 -9.70 2.33 -3.93
N ARG A 198 -9.25 3.08 -2.92
CA ARG A 198 -7.96 3.77 -2.96
C ARG A 198 -6.78 2.82 -3.08
N ALA A 199 -6.80 1.71 -2.33
CA ALA A 199 -5.75 0.70 -2.39
C ALA A 199 -5.70 0.03 -3.77
N THR A 200 -6.87 -0.30 -4.35
CA THR A 200 -6.99 -0.82 -5.72
C THR A 200 -6.36 0.13 -6.73
N SER A 201 -6.74 1.41 -6.71
CA SER A 201 -6.21 2.41 -7.63
C SER A 201 -4.68 2.49 -7.55
N HIS A 202 -4.12 2.58 -6.33
CA HIS A 202 -2.67 2.62 -6.15
C HIS A 202 -1.96 1.33 -6.60
N SER A 203 -2.60 0.17 -6.39
CA SER A 203 -2.02 -1.11 -6.83
C SER A 203 -1.99 -1.23 -8.35
N ILE A 204 -3.09 -0.83 -9.01
CA ILE A 204 -3.19 -0.80 -10.47
C ILE A 204 -2.16 0.18 -11.03
N ASP A 205 -2.10 1.40 -10.49
CA ASP A 205 -1.11 2.41 -10.87
C ASP A 205 0.33 1.85 -10.82
N GLN A 206 0.67 1.14 -9.73
CA GLN A 206 2.00 0.55 -9.57
C GLN A 206 2.27 -0.61 -10.55
N LEU A 207 1.25 -1.43 -10.83
CA LEU A 207 1.36 -2.54 -11.79
C LEU A 207 1.47 -2.05 -13.23
N MET A 208 0.81 -0.94 -13.56
CA MET A 208 0.78 -0.31 -14.88
C MET A 208 1.89 0.74 -15.08
N ASP A 209 2.92 0.72 -14.25
CA ASP A 209 4.09 1.60 -14.38
C ASP A 209 3.73 3.09 -14.42
N ARG A 210 2.81 3.53 -13.53
CA ARG A 210 2.49 4.94 -13.39
C ARG A 210 3.74 5.77 -13.14
N GLU A 211 3.80 6.92 -13.79
CA GLU A 211 4.83 7.95 -13.61
C GLU A 211 5.02 8.33 -12.13
N TRP A 212 6.21 8.80 -11.79
CA TRP A 212 6.47 9.39 -10.49
C TRP A 212 5.53 10.58 -10.21
N PRO A 213 5.32 10.95 -8.94
CA PRO A 213 4.64 12.20 -8.60
C PRO A 213 5.27 13.40 -9.29
N GLU A 214 4.45 14.38 -9.66
CA GLU A 214 4.87 15.56 -10.42
C GLU A 214 6.02 16.31 -9.74
N ASP A 215 5.95 16.51 -8.43
CA ASP A 215 6.99 17.13 -7.63
C ASP A 215 8.34 16.39 -7.70
N GLU A 216 8.31 15.05 -7.77
CA GLU A 216 9.53 14.23 -7.89
C GLU A 216 10.09 14.27 -9.33
N ARG A 217 9.22 14.30 -10.34
CA ARG A 217 9.62 14.46 -11.76
C ARG A 217 10.24 15.83 -11.99
N ASP A 218 9.61 16.89 -11.48
CA ASP A 218 10.10 18.25 -11.60
C ASP A 218 11.44 18.42 -10.91
N ALA A 219 11.64 17.83 -9.73
CA ALA A 219 12.92 17.83 -9.03
C ALA A 219 14.01 17.13 -9.85
N PHE A 220 13.68 16.02 -10.54
CA PHE A 220 14.64 15.34 -11.42
C PHE A 220 14.99 16.20 -12.65
N LEU A 221 13.99 16.76 -13.32
CA LEU A 221 14.18 17.63 -14.48
C LEU A 221 14.96 18.91 -14.12
N ALA A 222 14.67 19.50 -12.96
CA ALA A 222 15.44 20.64 -12.46
C ALA A 222 16.92 20.30 -12.26
N ALA A 223 17.20 19.09 -11.73
CA ALA A 223 18.57 18.63 -11.57
C ALA A 223 19.24 18.31 -12.91
N ALA A 224 18.51 17.72 -13.86
CA ALA A 224 19.02 17.43 -15.20
C ALA A 224 19.39 18.70 -15.97
N ARG A 225 18.63 19.80 -15.82
CA ARG A 225 18.91 21.10 -16.44
C ARG A 225 20.23 21.75 -15.98
N GLU A 226 20.80 21.30 -14.88
CA GLU A 226 22.12 21.78 -14.42
C GLU A 226 23.27 21.26 -15.28
N TYR A 227 23.03 20.25 -16.14
CA TYR A 227 24.01 19.62 -17.02
C TYR A 227 23.81 20.09 -18.46
N PRO A 228 24.77 20.85 -19.03
CA PRO A 228 24.67 21.31 -20.42
C PRO A 228 24.54 20.16 -21.43
N GLU A 229 25.12 18.98 -21.11
CA GLU A 229 25.04 17.76 -21.92
C GLU A 229 23.60 17.25 -22.09
N LEU A 230 22.70 17.61 -21.19
CA LEU A 230 21.28 17.25 -21.24
C LEU A 230 20.41 18.38 -21.83
N ALA A 231 21.01 19.39 -22.45
CA ALA A 231 20.26 20.39 -23.22
C ALA A 231 19.52 19.70 -24.37
N GLY A 232 18.21 19.76 -24.41
CA GLY A 232 17.40 19.03 -25.39
C GLY A 232 16.93 17.66 -24.90
N LEU A 233 16.91 17.43 -23.58
CA LEU A 233 16.24 16.30 -22.97
C LEU A 233 14.75 16.27 -23.38
N HIS A 234 14.32 15.13 -23.90
CA HIS A 234 12.93 14.90 -24.34
C HIS A 234 12.50 13.47 -24.05
N ASP A 235 11.24 13.15 -24.26
CA ASP A 235 10.61 11.85 -24.00
C ASP A 235 10.95 11.26 -22.61
N PHE A 236 10.84 12.13 -21.58
CA PHE A 236 11.12 11.73 -20.20
C PHE A 236 10.02 10.83 -19.65
N ARG A 237 10.41 9.62 -19.26
CA ARG A 237 9.53 8.59 -18.69
C ARG A 237 10.10 8.09 -17.39
N THR A 238 9.20 7.85 -16.43
CA THR A 238 9.57 7.31 -15.12
C THR A 238 8.67 6.15 -14.73
N ARG A 239 9.17 5.25 -13.91
CA ARG A 239 8.39 4.18 -13.29
C ARG A 239 9.05 3.70 -12.01
N SER A 240 8.31 2.90 -11.24
CA SER A 240 8.84 2.32 -10.00
C SER A 240 8.47 0.84 -9.87
N SER A 241 9.41 0.03 -9.38
CA SER A 241 9.19 -1.36 -9.00
C SER A 241 9.63 -1.55 -7.54
N GLY A 242 8.70 -1.38 -6.62
CA GLY A 242 8.99 -1.37 -5.17
C GLY A 242 9.95 -0.23 -4.79
N THR A 243 11.19 -0.58 -4.44
CA THR A 243 12.25 0.40 -4.11
C THR A 243 13.06 0.87 -5.30
N HIS A 244 13.03 0.12 -6.41
CA HIS A 244 13.78 0.48 -7.60
C HIS A 244 13.00 1.50 -8.40
N ARG A 245 13.68 2.55 -8.78
CA ARG A 245 13.14 3.64 -9.59
C ARG A 245 13.84 3.63 -10.93
N PHE A 246 13.10 3.96 -11.98
CA PHE A 246 13.61 3.99 -13.34
C PHE A 246 13.27 5.35 -13.95
N ALA A 247 14.28 5.99 -14.54
CA ALA A 247 14.15 7.22 -15.30
C ALA A 247 14.74 6.97 -16.68
N GLN A 248 13.96 7.18 -17.72
CA GLN A 248 14.36 6.99 -19.11
C GLN A 248 14.06 8.28 -19.86
N PHE A 249 15.01 8.74 -20.68
CA PHE A 249 14.83 9.94 -21.47
C PHE A 249 15.78 9.94 -22.68
N HIS A 250 15.43 10.75 -23.65
CA HIS A 250 16.21 10.98 -24.83
C HIS A 250 16.96 12.30 -24.74
N VAL A 251 18.11 12.40 -25.41
CA VAL A 251 18.94 13.62 -25.49
C VAL A 251 19.50 13.76 -26.89
N TRP A 252 19.38 14.93 -27.46
CA TRP A 252 20.05 15.25 -28.71
C TRP A 252 21.53 15.50 -28.49
N VAL A 253 22.35 14.87 -29.33
CA VAL A 253 23.80 15.01 -29.36
C VAL A 253 24.26 15.41 -30.77
N PRO A 254 25.39 16.12 -30.92
CA PRO A 254 25.96 16.41 -32.23
C PRO A 254 26.11 15.15 -33.07
N ALA A 255 25.66 15.19 -34.34
CA ALA A 255 25.60 14.02 -35.22
C ALA A 255 26.99 13.49 -35.59
N ASP A 256 28.04 14.26 -35.41
CA ASP A 256 29.43 13.90 -35.64
C ASP A 256 30.13 13.23 -34.44
N TRP A 257 29.45 13.15 -33.29
CA TRP A 257 30.01 12.44 -32.14
C TRP A 257 30.16 10.95 -32.41
N THR A 258 31.31 10.41 -32.02
CA THR A 258 31.46 8.94 -32.00
C THR A 258 30.68 8.36 -30.81
N VAL A 259 30.21 7.12 -30.95
CA VAL A 259 29.55 6.39 -29.87
C VAL A 259 30.38 6.40 -28.58
N ARG A 260 31.71 6.25 -28.68
CA ARG A 260 32.62 6.32 -27.53
C ARG A 260 32.54 7.68 -26.83
N HIS A 261 32.62 8.78 -27.58
CA HIS A 261 32.62 10.13 -27.03
C HIS A 261 31.28 10.45 -26.36
N ALA A 262 30.17 10.10 -27.00
CA ALA A 262 28.85 10.29 -26.45
C ALA A 262 28.64 9.47 -25.17
N HIS A 263 29.05 8.19 -25.17
CA HIS A 263 28.96 7.32 -24.00
C HIS A 263 29.76 7.87 -22.81
N ASP A 264 31.05 8.24 -23.02
CA ASP A 264 31.91 8.76 -21.95
C ASP A 264 31.33 10.03 -21.29
N ARG A 265 30.65 10.88 -22.10
CA ARG A 265 29.95 12.08 -21.59
C ARG A 265 28.73 11.75 -20.77
N MET A 266 27.88 10.84 -21.26
CA MET A 266 26.64 10.48 -20.61
C MET A 266 26.86 9.67 -19.32
N ASP A 267 27.86 8.80 -19.27
CA ASP A 267 28.26 8.08 -18.05
C ASP A 267 28.57 9.05 -16.89
N ALA A 268 29.27 10.12 -17.17
CA ALA A 268 29.61 11.12 -16.14
C ALA A 268 28.34 11.79 -15.58
N VAL A 269 27.39 12.14 -16.44
CA VAL A 269 26.11 12.76 -16.07
C VAL A 269 25.23 11.76 -15.34
N GLU A 270 25.11 10.53 -15.85
CA GLU A 270 24.35 9.45 -15.23
C GLU A 270 24.81 9.19 -13.80
N LEU A 271 26.14 9.03 -13.59
CA LEU A 271 26.71 8.84 -12.25
C LEU A 271 26.43 10.02 -11.31
N ALA A 272 26.43 11.24 -11.81
CA ALA A 272 26.15 12.42 -11.03
C ALA A 272 24.66 12.47 -10.62
N LEU A 273 23.75 12.18 -11.54
CA LEU A 273 22.31 12.11 -11.26
C LEU A 273 21.98 10.95 -10.33
N GLN A 274 22.59 9.76 -10.49
CA GLN A 274 22.40 8.61 -9.59
C GLN A 274 22.83 8.93 -8.16
N LYS A 275 23.89 9.71 -7.95
CA LYS A 275 24.30 10.19 -6.61
C LYS A 275 23.26 11.12 -5.98
N ARG A 276 22.60 11.95 -6.79
CA ARG A 276 21.57 12.89 -6.34
C ARG A 276 20.22 12.19 -6.11
N PHE A 277 19.92 11.13 -6.90
CA PHE A 277 18.71 10.33 -6.81
C PHE A 277 19.03 8.85 -6.52
N PRO A 278 19.44 8.51 -5.29
CA PRO A 278 19.85 7.15 -4.94
C PRO A 278 18.73 6.13 -5.16
N GLY A 279 19.08 4.97 -5.73
CA GLY A 279 18.14 3.89 -6.03
C GLY A 279 17.34 4.10 -7.33
N THR A 280 17.79 5.06 -8.17
CA THR A 280 17.25 5.28 -9.51
C THR A 280 18.21 4.71 -10.54
N GLU A 281 17.71 3.82 -11.39
CA GLU A 281 18.38 3.40 -12.63
C GLU A 281 18.01 4.41 -13.71
N ILE A 282 19.02 4.95 -14.38
CA ILE A 282 18.85 5.97 -15.41
C ILE A 282 19.28 5.36 -16.75
N ILE A 283 18.44 5.52 -17.76
CA ILE A 283 18.75 5.11 -19.14
C ILE A 283 18.63 6.35 -20.03
N ILE A 284 19.72 6.70 -20.70
CA ILE A 284 19.80 7.83 -21.61
C ILE A 284 19.90 7.29 -23.04
N HIS A 285 18.88 7.59 -23.86
CA HIS A 285 18.91 7.32 -25.27
C HIS A 285 19.48 8.54 -26.00
N LEU A 286 20.43 8.29 -26.92
CA LEU A 286 21.12 9.36 -27.63
C LEU A 286 20.57 9.47 -29.05
N ASP A 287 20.00 10.61 -29.38
CA ASP A 287 19.53 10.94 -30.71
C ASP A 287 20.47 11.95 -31.38
N PRO A 288 20.90 11.71 -32.62
CA PRO A 288 21.66 12.72 -33.34
C PRO A 288 20.78 13.95 -33.62
N GLU A 289 21.34 15.16 -33.49
CA GLU A 289 20.63 16.40 -33.81
C GLU A 289 19.97 16.34 -35.19
N GLY A 290 18.69 16.70 -35.25
CA GLY A 290 17.90 16.65 -36.46
C GLY A 290 17.19 15.32 -36.72
N HIS A 291 17.40 14.30 -35.86
CA HIS A 291 16.62 13.07 -35.91
C HIS A 291 15.23 13.30 -35.30
N ILE A 292 14.20 12.81 -35.96
CA ILE A 292 12.83 12.85 -35.45
C ILE A 292 12.36 11.40 -35.34
N ASP A 293 12.14 10.93 -34.12
CA ASP A 293 11.52 9.63 -33.88
C ASP A 293 10.09 9.61 -34.43
N ARG A 294 9.88 8.77 -35.45
CA ARG A 294 8.56 8.65 -36.12
C ARG A 294 7.60 7.71 -35.39
N GLU A 295 8.09 6.92 -34.42
CA GLU A 295 7.33 5.87 -33.73
C GLU A 295 7.34 6.09 -32.21
N THR A 296 6.99 7.28 -31.74
CA THR A 296 6.77 7.46 -30.28
C THR A 296 5.40 6.91 -29.87
N ILE A 297 5.38 6.10 -28.80
CA ILE A 297 4.15 5.61 -28.17
C ILE A 297 3.38 6.77 -27.49
N LEU A 298 4.12 7.84 -27.12
CA LEU A 298 3.52 8.99 -26.48
C LEU A 298 2.82 9.90 -27.50
N PRO A 299 1.63 10.45 -27.16
CA PRO A 299 1.02 11.51 -27.95
C PRO A 299 1.96 12.71 -28.06
N SER A 300 1.99 13.36 -29.24
CA SER A 300 2.84 14.54 -29.51
C SER A 300 2.69 15.66 -28.46
N SER A 301 1.50 15.79 -27.85
CA SER A 301 1.25 16.74 -26.76
C SER A 301 2.02 16.45 -25.47
N LEU A 302 2.57 15.25 -25.28
CA LEU A 302 3.38 14.87 -24.12
C LEU A 302 4.89 14.91 -24.41
N THR A 303 5.28 14.93 -25.70
CA THR A 303 6.68 15.01 -26.12
C THR A 303 7.19 16.45 -26.18
N GLU A 304 6.31 17.44 -26.40
CA GLU A 304 6.66 18.86 -26.56
C GLU A 304 6.71 19.68 -25.26
N SER A 305 6.31 19.11 -24.11
CA SER A 305 6.20 19.86 -22.84
C SER A 305 7.51 20.06 -22.07
N SER A 306 8.66 19.77 -22.66
CA SER A 306 9.98 19.85 -21.99
C SER A 306 10.94 20.91 -22.59
N THR A 307 10.42 21.89 -23.36
CA THR A 307 11.21 23.06 -23.80
C THR A 307 11.30 24.15 -22.76
#